data_53cbed93a5e482b9a0269620c83346bd
#
_entry.id   53cbed93a5e482b9a0269620c83346bd
#
_cell.length_a   1.000
_cell.length_b   1.000
_cell.length_c   1.000
_cell.angle_alpha   90.00
_cell.angle_beta   90.00
_cell.angle_gamma   90.00
#
_symmetry.space_group_name_H-M   'P 1'
#
loop_
_entity.id
_entity.type
_entity.pdbx_description
1 polymer ?
#
loop_
_entity_poly.entity_id
_entity_poly.type
_entity_poly.pdbx_seq_one_letter_code
_entity_poly.pdbx_strand_id
1 'polypeptide(L)'
;MSNSIIPPIAPPDENKGESELPAIGRYRQLAIKWRATMAILTAAATFLAINQIFALGFFMNITMLDGRYLYLITGMMLIMVFITFPSHHSNINYVPWYDKVVMLLIAVIFSYFAYNADLIILDAWEYAAPPLGIALALVTWAIILESGRRAGGWPIFCIVLVLSLYPIYADKMPDVVAGIGMPIHDVAIFHVLGEESLFGVALNSFAMLVFGFILFGVALQHTGGGPFFINLAFAMLGHKRGGAAKVAVFSSGLMGSMSGGPITNVLTTGPLSIPAMRRTGFSRGYAAGVEACASTGGVMMPPIMGATAFVMASFLGISYVTIAVAAIVPSFLYFFGLYMQIDAYAARNGLKGLPKDELPSLGQVFKEGWYFIAVFALLTFMLVYMQREATAPFIATGCLLIINQFT
;
A
#
# COMPACT_ATOMS: atom_id res chain seq x y z
N MET A 1 -15.36 21.61 5.48
CA MET A 1 -15.13 22.51 4.35
C MET A 1 -13.65 22.84 4.31
N SER A 2 -12.88 22.23 3.41
CA SER A 2 -11.42 22.41 3.32
C SER A 2 -11.08 23.75 2.72
N ASN A 3 -10.75 24.74 3.54
CA ASN A 3 -10.06 25.94 3.08
C ASN A 3 -8.60 25.59 2.84
N SER A 4 -8.25 25.20 1.59
CA SER A 4 -6.86 25.16 1.18
C SER A 4 -6.29 26.58 1.25
N ILE A 5 -5.31 26.81 2.11
CA ILE A 5 -4.63 28.12 2.32
C ILE A 5 -3.96 28.60 1.03
N ILE A 6 -3.65 27.71 0.12
CA ILE A 6 -3.18 28.05 -1.22
C ILE A 6 -4.42 28.16 -2.11
N PRO A 7 -4.72 29.32 -2.69
CA PRO A 7 -5.79 29.42 -3.70
C PRO A 7 -5.48 28.38 -4.79
N PRO A 8 -6.51 27.77 -5.38
CA PRO A 8 -6.31 26.78 -6.43
C PRO A 8 -5.37 27.39 -7.47
N ILE A 9 -4.19 26.75 -7.61
CA ILE A 9 -3.20 27.19 -8.59
C ILE A 9 -3.87 27.02 -9.94
N ALA A 10 -4.31 28.12 -10.55
CA ALA A 10 -4.91 28.10 -11.87
C ALA A 10 -3.93 27.38 -12.80
N PRO A 11 -4.37 26.33 -13.52
CA PRO A 11 -3.52 25.69 -14.49
C PRO A 11 -3.03 26.75 -15.48
N PRO A 12 -1.73 26.76 -15.85
CA PRO A 12 -1.27 27.64 -16.92
C PRO A 12 -2.14 27.39 -18.15
N ASP A 13 -2.60 28.47 -18.81
CA ASP A 13 -3.34 28.40 -20.07
C ASP A 13 -2.54 27.55 -21.06
N GLU A 14 -2.85 26.27 -21.13
CA GLU A 14 -2.24 25.35 -22.06
C GLU A 14 -2.98 25.43 -23.38
N ASN A 15 -2.24 25.76 -24.44
CA ASN A 15 -2.67 25.70 -25.81
C ASN A 15 -3.67 24.56 -26.05
N LYS A 16 -4.85 24.91 -26.48
CA LYS A 16 -5.87 24.04 -27.06
C LYS A 16 -5.24 23.24 -28.21
N GLY A 17 -4.75 22.07 -27.96
CA GLY A 17 -4.13 21.25 -29.01
C GLY A 17 -3.59 19.88 -28.58
N GLU A 18 -3.40 19.64 -27.29
CA GLU A 18 -3.10 18.27 -26.84
C GLU A 18 -4.43 17.56 -26.57
N SER A 19 -4.81 16.63 -27.46
CA SER A 19 -5.87 15.66 -27.21
C SER A 19 -5.69 15.09 -25.80
N GLU A 20 -6.66 15.29 -24.93
CA GLU A 20 -6.76 14.52 -23.68
C GLU A 20 -6.70 13.06 -24.07
N LEU A 21 -5.53 12.45 -23.91
CA LEU A 21 -5.44 11.00 -23.95
C LEU A 21 -6.41 10.53 -22.88
N PRO A 22 -7.46 9.78 -23.25
CA PRO A 22 -8.39 9.28 -22.25
C PRO A 22 -7.56 8.55 -21.21
N ALA A 23 -7.63 8.97 -19.95
CA ALA A 23 -7.02 8.26 -18.87
C ALA A 23 -7.58 6.83 -18.95
N ILE A 24 -6.78 5.91 -19.50
CA ILE A 24 -7.16 4.50 -19.62
C ILE A 24 -7.24 4.00 -18.18
N GLY A 25 -8.43 4.12 -17.60
CA GLY A 25 -8.67 3.76 -16.22
C GLY A 25 -8.37 2.29 -16.03
N ARG A 26 -7.31 1.97 -15.27
CA ARG A 26 -6.98 0.61 -14.87
C ARG A 26 -8.07 0.01 -13.97
N TYR A 27 -8.89 0.87 -13.38
CA TYR A 27 -9.93 0.51 -12.42
C TYR A 27 -11.31 0.58 -13.05
N ARG A 28 -12.18 -0.33 -12.61
CA ARG A 28 -13.58 -0.37 -13.02
C ARG A 28 -14.37 0.82 -12.46
N GLN A 29 -15.21 1.43 -13.29
CA GLN A 29 -16.17 2.43 -12.85
C GLN A 29 -17.35 1.71 -12.16
N LEU A 30 -17.36 1.75 -10.83
CA LEU A 30 -18.30 0.95 -10.04
C LEU A 30 -19.64 1.66 -9.89
N ALA A 31 -20.74 0.95 -10.18
CA ALA A 31 -22.09 1.34 -9.81
C ALA A 31 -22.24 1.39 -8.28
N ILE A 32 -23.21 2.17 -7.78
CA ILE A 32 -23.39 2.43 -6.33
C ILE A 32 -23.50 1.15 -5.49
N LYS A 33 -24.16 0.11 -6.02
CA LYS A 33 -24.27 -1.19 -5.34
C LYS A 33 -22.91 -1.86 -5.12
N TRP A 34 -22.01 -1.78 -6.09
CA TRP A 34 -20.67 -2.36 -5.96
C TRP A 34 -19.76 -1.53 -5.06
N ARG A 35 -19.96 -0.19 -5.04
CA ARG A 35 -19.28 0.68 -4.05
C ARG A 35 -19.72 0.34 -2.64
N ALA A 36 -21.02 0.12 -2.43
CA ALA A 36 -21.55 -0.32 -1.14
C ALA A 36 -20.99 -1.70 -0.73
N THR A 37 -20.93 -2.67 -1.67
CA THR A 37 -20.31 -3.98 -1.42
C THR A 37 -18.83 -3.84 -1.02
N MET A 38 -18.07 -3.02 -1.73
CA MET A 38 -16.68 -2.74 -1.38
C MET A 38 -16.55 -2.12 0.02
N ALA A 39 -17.39 -1.15 0.36
CA ALA A 39 -17.40 -0.53 1.69
C ALA A 39 -17.72 -1.55 2.80
N ILE A 40 -18.70 -2.44 2.58
CA ILE A 40 -19.04 -3.49 3.53
C ILE A 40 -17.88 -4.48 3.69
N LEU A 41 -17.26 -4.94 2.60
CA LEU A 41 -16.12 -5.85 2.65
C LEU A 41 -14.92 -5.21 3.35
N THR A 42 -14.63 -3.93 3.07
CA THR A 42 -13.54 -3.19 3.73
C THR A 42 -13.82 -3.04 5.22
N ALA A 43 -15.05 -2.68 5.60
CA ALA A 43 -15.45 -2.57 7.01
C ALA A 43 -15.35 -3.92 7.72
N ALA A 44 -15.82 -5.01 7.09
CA ALA A 44 -15.71 -6.36 7.62
C ALA A 44 -14.24 -6.80 7.77
N ALA A 45 -13.38 -6.56 6.78
CA ALA A 45 -11.96 -6.88 6.86
C ALA A 45 -11.26 -6.06 7.96
N THR A 46 -11.60 -4.78 8.10
CA THR A 46 -11.07 -3.91 9.18
C THR A 46 -11.52 -4.41 10.56
N PHE A 47 -12.80 -4.74 10.71
CA PHE A 47 -13.32 -5.30 11.96
C PHE A 47 -12.64 -6.62 12.31
N LEU A 48 -12.46 -7.51 11.33
CA LEU A 48 -11.78 -8.79 11.49
C LEU A 48 -10.32 -8.59 11.93
N ALA A 49 -9.61 -7.64 11.31
CA ALA A 49 -8.23 -7.30 11.67
C ALA A 49 -8.14 -6.73 13.10
N ILE A 50 -9.04 -5.82 13.48
CA ILE A 50 -9.10 -5.28 14.84
C ILE A 50 -9.37 -6.42 15.85
N ASN A 51 -10.35 -7.30 15.56
CA ASN A 51 -10.66 -8.44 16.42
C ASN A 51 -9.44 -9.33 16.65
N GLN A 52 -8.70 -9.66 15.58
CA GLN A 52 -7.52 -10.53 15.66
C GLN A 52 -6.36 -9.87 16.39
N ILE A 53 -6.01 -8.64 16.00
CA ILE A 53 -4.83 -7.92 16.52
C ILE A 53 -5.00 -7.51 17.98
N PHE A 54 -6.20 -7.13 18.40
CA PHE A 54 -6.50 -6.77 19.79
C PHE A 54 -6.98 -7.97 20.62
N ALA A 55 -7.04 -9.17 20.04
CA ALA A 55 -7.51 -10.41 20.67
C ALA A 55 -8.89 -10.23 21.36
N LEU A 56 -9.80 -9.46 20.73
CA LEU A 56 -11.12 -9.17 21.31
C LEU A 56 -11.96 -10.43 21.50
N GLY A 57 -11.73 -11.47 20.70
CA GLY A 57 -12.35 -12.78 20.83
C GLY A 57 -12.09 -13.46 22.18
N PHE A 58 -11.00 -13.12 22.87
CA PHE A 58 -10.71 -13.60 24.21
C PHE A 58 -11.80 -13.16 25.22
N PHE A 59 -12.27 -11.92 25.11
CA PHE A 59 -13.33 -11.40 25.99
C PHE A 59 -14.72 -11.96 25.69
N MET A 60 -14.93 -12.46 24.45
CA MET A 60 -16.20 -13.06 24.00
C MET A 60 -16.17 -14.59 24.01
N ASN A 61 -15.09 -15.20 24.49
CA ASN A 61 -14.85 -16.64 24.44
C ASN A 61 -14.87 -17.25 23.02
N ILE A 62 -14.52 -16.43 22.01
CA ILE A 62 -14.41 -16.79 20.59
C ILE A 62 -13.00 -16.47 20.14
N THR A 63 -12.03 -17.29 20.49
CA THR A 63 -10.66 -17.17 19.97
C THR A 63 -10.63 -17.62 18.51
N MET A 64 -10.03 -16.80 17.66
CA MET A 64 -9.86 -17.13 16.24
C MET A 64 -8.41 -17.53 15.98
N LEU A 65 -8.20 -18.69 15.38
CA LEU A 65 -6.87 -19.11 14.92
C LEU A 65 -6.36 -18.19 13.81
N ASP A 66 -5.04 -17.98 13.78
CA ASP A 66 -4.39 -17.15 12.75
C ASP A 66 -4.70 -17.63 11.33
N GLY A 67 -4.69 -18.93 11.09
CA GLY A 67 -5.07 -19.52 9.79
C GLY A 67 -6.49 -19.17 9.37
N ARG A 68 -7.47 -19.23 10.29
CA ARG A 68 -8.86 -18.84 10.02
C ARG A 68 -8.97 -17.37 9.64
N TYR A 69 -8.27 -16.50 10.35
CA TYR A 69 -8.19 -15.07 10.03
C TYR A 69 -7.61 -14.83 8.65
N LEU A 70 -6.47 -15.50 8.33
CA LEU A 70 -5.80 -15.35 7.04
C LEU A 70 -6.67 -15.81 5.87
N TYR A 71 -7.40 -16.93 6.00
CA TYR A 71 -8.35 -17.36 4.96
C TYR A 71 -9.45 -16.34 4.75
N LEU A 72 -10.09 -15.82 5.80
CA LEU A 72 -11.18 -14.86 5.68
C LEU A 72 -10.73 -13.54 5.05
N ILE A 73 -9.62 -12.97 5.52
CA ILE A 73 -9.14 -11.69 5.00
C ILE A 73 -8.70 -11.82 3.54
N THR A 74 -8.03 -12.93 3.19
CA THR A 74 -7.61 -13.19 1.81
C THR A 74 -8.79 -13.36 0.88
N GLY A 75 -9.82 -14.11 1.29
CA GLY A 75 -11.05 -14.26 0.53
C GLY A 75 -11.73 -12.92 0.26
N MET A 76 -11.86 -12.06 1.28
CA MET A 76 -12.41 -10.71 1.13
C MET A 76 -11.56 -9.85 0.17
N MET A 77 -10.24 -9.89 0.31
CA MET A 77 -9.32 -9.14 -0.57
C MET A 77 -9.41 -9.60 -2.02
N LEU A 78 -9.44 -10.91 -2.27
CA LEU A 78 -9.60 -11.46 -3.63
C LEU A 78 -10.94 -11.03 -4.25
N ILE A 79 -12.05 -11.08 -3.51
CA ILE A 79 -13.34 -10.58 -4.00
C ILE A 79 -13.23 -9.10 -4.41
N MET A 80 -12.57 -8.26 -3.59
CA MET A 80 -12.35 -6.85 -3.91
C MET A 80 -11.50 -6.67 -5.17
N VAL A 81 -10.50 -7.51 -5.42
CA VAL A 81 -9.72 -7.49 -6.67
C VAL A 81 -10.62 -7.74 -7.88
N PHE A 82 -11.49 -8.75 -7.84
CA PHE A 82 -12.40 -9.07 -8.96
C PHE A 82 -13.49 -8.00 -9.18
N ILE A 83 -13.88 -7.26 -8.15
CA ILE A 83 -14.77 -6.11 -8.29
C ILE A 83 -14.03 -4.94 -8.97
N THR A 84 -12.80 -4.65 -8.54
CA THR A 84 -12.07 -3.43 -8.89
C THR A 84 -11.37 -3.53 -10.24
N PHE A 85 -10.75 -4.67 -10.54
CA PHE A 85 -9.93 -4.84 -11.74
C PHE A 85 -10.68 -5.61 -12.82
N PRO A 86 -10.95 -4.99 -14.00
CA PRO A 86 -11.59 -5.68 -15.10
C PRO A 86 -10.66 -6.70 -15.75
N SER A 87 -11.22 -7.80 -16.28
CA SER A 87 -10.48 -8.78 -17.07
C SER A 87 -10.04 -8.22 -18.43
N HIS A 88 -10.86 -7.34 -19.02
CA HIS A 88 -10.65 -6.65 -20.30
C HIS A 88 -11.14 -5.20 -20.22
N HIS A 89 -10.54 -4.32 -21.05
CA HIS A 89 -10.94 -2.90 -21.14
C HIS A 89 -12.42 -2.69 -21.48
N SER A 90 -13.05 -3.59 -22.23
CA SER A 90 -14.48 -3.53 -22.53
C SER A 90 -15.38 -3.62 -21.30
N ASN A 91 -14.88 -4.13 -20.17
CA ASN A 91 -15.64 -4.41 -18.95
C ASN A 91 -15.41 -3.35 -17.85
N ILE A 92 -14.97 -2.17 -18.21
CA ILE A 92 -14.68 -1.08 -17.24
C ILE A 92 -15.96 -0.57 -16.55
N ASN A 93 -17.09 -0.57 -17.24
CA ASN A 93 -18.34 0.05 -16.76
C ASN A 93 -19.27 -0.91 -15.99
N TYR A 94 -19.00 -2.21 -16.01
CA TYR A 94 -19.86 -3.19 -15.34
C TYR A 94 -19.08 -4.42 -14.85
N VAL A 95 -19.66 -5.14 -13.89
CA VAL A 95 -19.14 -6.42 -13.42
C VAL A 95 -19.82 -7.54 -14.19
N PRO A 96 -19.10 -8.27 -15.07
CA PRO A 96 -19.67 -9.34 -15.88
C PRO A 96 -20.10 -10.54 -15.03
N TRP A 97 -20.96 -11.39 -15.60
CA TRP A 97 -21.52 -12.52 -14.87
C TRP A 97 -20.48 -13.53 -14.40
N TYR A 98 -19.45 -13.77 -15.20
CA TYR A 98 -18.37 -14.70 -14.84
C TYR A 98 -17.55 -14.20 -13.65
N ASP A 99 -17.32 -12.90 -13.50
CA ASP A 99 -16.66 -12.34 -12.31
C ASP A 99 -17.52 -12.56 -11.05
N LYS A 100 -18.84 -12.48 -11.18
CA LYS A 100 -19.77 -12.77 -10.06
C LYS A 100 -19.68 -14.24 -9.64
N VAL A 101 -19.60 -15.16 -10.61
CA VAL A 101 -19.40 -16.58 -10.33
C VAL A 101 -18.08 -16.83 -9.63
N VAL A 102 -16.98 -16.21 -10.10
CA VAL A 102 -15.67 -16.34 -9.45
C VAL A 102 -15.70 -15.77 -8.02
N MET A 103 -16.33 -14.61 -7.81
CA MET A 103 -16.47 -14.04 -6.46
C MET A 103 -17.26 -14.96 -5.52
N LEU A 104 -18.36 -15.57 -6.00
CA LEU A 104 -19.12 -16.55 -5.23
C LEU A 104 -18.25 -17.78 -4.91
N LEU A 105 -17.51 -18.27 -5.89
CA LEU A 105 -16.59 -19.40 -5.71
C LEU A 105 -15.51 -19.08 -4.67
N ILE A 106 -14.90 -17.89 -4.73
CA ILE A 106 -13.95 -17.42 -3.71
C ILE A 106 -14.61 -17.42 -2.32
N ALA A 107 -15.80 -16.85 -2.19
CA ALA A 107 -16.50 -16.80 -0.93
C ALA A 107 -16.77 -18.20 -0.35
N VAL A 108 -17.18 -19.15 -1.17
CA VAL A 108 -17.43 -20.54 -0.75
C VAL A 108 -16.13 -21.24 -0.35
N ILE A 109 -15.10 -21.16 -1.19
CA ILE A 109 -13.81 -21.85 -0.93
C ILE A 109 -13.15 -21.32 0.34
N PHE A 110 -13.02 -20.01 0.47
CA PHE A 110 -12.36 -19.41 1.64
C PHE A 110 -13.17 -19.56 2.92
N SER A 111 -14.49 -19.60 2.83
CA SER A 111 -15.33 -19.97 3.97
C SER A 111 -15.13 -21.44 4.37
N TYR A 112 -14.99 -22.34 3.41
CA TYR A 112 -14.68 -23.75 3.66
C TYR A 112 -13.31 -23.91 4.33
N PHE A 113 -12.27 -23.26 3.83
CA PHE A 113 -10.94 -23.29 4.46
C PHE A 113 -10.95 -22.65 5.86
N ALA A 114 -11.65 -21.53 6.04
CA ALA A 114 -11.80 -20.90 7.34
C ALA A 114 -12.56 -21.77 8.34
N TYR A 115 -13.58 -22.50 7.90
CA TYR A 115 -14.31 -23.44 8.75
C TYR A 115 -13.44 -24.63 9.18
N ASN A 116 -12.64 -25.17 8.26
CA ASN A 116 -11.76 -26.31 8.49
C ASN A 116 -10.34 -25.90 8.90
N ALA A 117 -10.08 -24.65 9.31
CA ALA A 117 -8.74 -24.19 9.62
C ALA A 117 -8.03 -25.04 10.69
N ASP A 118 -8.79 -25.53 11.69
CA ASP A 118 -8.28 -26.41 12.72
C ASP A 118 -7.85 -27.78 12.14
N LEU A 119 -8.67 -28.36 11.26
CA LEU A 119 -8.40 -29.65 10.63
C LEU A 119 -7.23 -29.55 9.64
N ILE A 120 -7.10 -28.43 8.94
CA ILE A 120 -5.98 -28.18 8.01
C ILE A 120 -4.65 -28.32 8.74
N ILE A 121 -4.55 -27.80 9.97
CA ILE A 121 -3.36 -27.88 10.81
C ILE A 121 -3.25 -29.27 11.45
N LEU A 122 -4.31 -29.77 12.11
CA LEU A 122 -4.27 -31.02 12.87
C LEU A 122 -4.03 -32.26 12.00
N ASP A 123 -4.64 -32.28 10.80
CA ASP A 123 -4.50 -33.40 9.86
C ASP A 123 -3.38 -33.16 8.83
N ALA A 124 -2.60 -32.07 9.01
CA ALA A 124 -1.49 -31.71 8.13
C ALA A 124 -1.87 -31.74 6.64
N TRP A 125 -2.94 -31.03 6.25
CA TRP A 125 -3.41 -31.00 4.85
C TRP A 125 -2.35 -30.48 3.87
N GLU A 126 -1.34 -29.81 4.35
CA GLU A 126 -0.17 -29.42 3.56
C GLU A 126 0.52 -30.63 2.90
N TYR A 127 0.43 -31.82 3.52
CA TYR A 127 1.04 -33.06 3.02
C TYR A 127 0.02 -34.12 2.59
N ALA A 128 -1.17 -34.10 3.19
CA ALA A 128 -2.17 -35.14 2.98
C ALA A 128 -3.60 -34.58 2.98
N ALA A 129 -3.88 -33.67 2.04
CA ALA A 129 -5.21 -33.09 1.91
C ALA A 129 -6.25 -34.10 1.40
N PRO A 130 -7.53 -34.03 1.85
CA PRO A 130 -8.59 -34.81 1.29
C PRO A 130 -8.85 -34.42 -0.19
N PRO A 131 -9.43 -35.32 -1.00
CA PRO A 131 -9.64 -35.07 -2.44
C PRO A 131 -10.37 -33.75 -2.76
N LEU A 132 -11.32 -33.36 -1.92
CA LEU A 132 -12.00 -32.09 -2.04
C LEU A 132 -11.04 -30.93 -1.78
N GLY A 133 -10.17 -31.02 -0.76
CA GLY A 133 -9.16 -30.01 -0.44
C GLY A 133 -8.20 -29.81 -1.61
N ILE A 134 -7.75 -30.88 -2.26
CA ILE A 134 -6.91 -30.85 -3.46
C ILE A 134 -7.60 -30.12 -4.60
N ALA A 135 -8.84 -30.46 -4.90
CA ALA A 135 -9.62 -29.81 -5.97
C ALA A 135 -9.80 -28.31 -5.70
N LEU A 136 -10.12 -27.94 -4.46
CA LEU A 136 -10.28 -26.54 -4.06
C LEU A 136 -8.94 -25.78 -4.08
N ALA A 137 -7.83 -26.43 -3.74
CA ALA A 137 -6.50 -25.83 -3.82
C ALA A 137 -6.10 -25.52 -5.28
N LEU A 138 -6.35 -26.44 -6.22
CA LEU A 138 -6.10 -26.22 -7.66
C LEU A 138 -6.91 -25.02 -8.19
N VAL A 139 -8.19 -24.95 -7.85
CA VAL A 139 -9.05 -23.83 -8.25
C VAL A 139 -8.59 -22.52 -7.63
N THR A 140 -8.22 -22.52 -6.35
CA THR A 140 -7.72 -21.33 -5.65
C THR A 140 -6.42 -20.84 -6.24
N TRP A 141 -5.48 -21.73 -6.56
CA TRP A 141 -4.23 -21.37 -7.23
C TRP A 141 -4.48 -20.68 -8.56
N ALA A 142 -5.37 -21.21 -9.39
CA ALA A 142 -5.78 -20.56 -10.65
C ALA A 142 -6.42 -19.17 -10.42
N ILE A 143 -7.27 -19.02 -9.42
CA ILE A 143 -7.90 -17.73 -9.05
C ILE A 143 -6.82 -16.71 -8.61
N ILE A 144 -5.84 -17.12 -7.82
CA ILE A 144 -4.75 -16.26 -7.37
C ILE A 144 -3.90 -15.79 -8.54
N LEU A 145 -3.54 -16.69 -9.45
CA LEU A 145 -2.82 -16.35 -10.69
C LEU A 145 -3.59 -15.33 -11.52
N GLU A 146 -4.88 -15.53 -11.71
CA GLU A 146 -5.76 -14.61 -12.45
C GLU A 146 -5.89 -13.25 -11.71
N SER A 147 -5.97 -13.25 -10.39
CA SER A 147 -5.98 -12.00 -9.60
C SER A 147 -4.68 -11.23 -9.76
N GLY A 148 -3.55 -11.92 -9.75
CA GLY A 148 -2.21 -11.36 -10.02
C GLY A 148 -2.11 -10.74 -11.41
N ARG A 149 -2.66 -11.41 -12.44
CA ARG A 149 -2.73 -10.89 -13.81
C ARG A 149 -3.54 -9.59 -13.88
N ARG A 150 -4.67 -9.53 -13.20
CA ARG A 150 -5.54 -8.34 -13.20
C ARG A 150 -4.92 -7.17 -12.44
N ALA A 151 -4.40 -7.43 -11.27
CA ALA A 151 -3.82 -6.39 -10.42
C ALA A 151 -2.39 -5.99 -10.84
N GLY A 152 -1.55 -6.96 -11.21
CA GLY A 152 -0.14 -6.76 -11.55
C GLY A 152 0.17 -6.65 -13.05
N GLY A 153 -0.75 -7.12 -13.90
CA GLY A 153 -0.54 -7.20 -15.35
C GLY A 153 0.18 -8.48 -15.78
N TRP A 154 0.37 -8.59 -17.11
CA TRP A 154 0.99 -9.76 -17.71
C TRP A 154 2.42 -10.08 -17.25
N PRO A 155 3.32 -9.09 -17.05
CA PRO A 155 4.68 -9.40 -16.58
C PRO A 155 4.70 -10.09 -15.21
N ILE A 156 3.92 -9.59 -14.25
CA ILE A 156 3.83 -10.21 -12.91
C ILE A 156 3.19 -11.59 -13.00
N PHE A 157 2.13 -11.72 -13.79
CA PHE A 157 1.50 -13.03 -14.02
C PHE A 157 2.49 -14.07 -14.54
N CYS A 158 3.27 -13.74 -15.57
CA CYS A 158 4.24 -14.68 -16.16
C CYS A 158 5.32 -15.08 -15.14
N ILE A 159 5.84 -14.10 -14.36
CA ILE A 159 6.84 -14.40 -13.33
C ILE A 159 6.26 -15.34 -12.27
N VAL A 160 5.09 -15.00 -11.73
CA VAL A 160 4.45 -15.82 -10.68
C VAL A 160 4.07 -17.20 -11.21
N LEU A 161 3.56 -17.29 -12.44
CA LEU A 161 3.22 -18.57 -13.08
C LEU A 161 4.45 -19.47 -13.20
N VAL A 162 5.55 -18.95 -13.77
CA VAL A 162 6.79 -19.73 -13.95
C VAL A 162 7.36 -20.18 -12.61
N LEU A 163 7.43 -19.27 -11.64
CA LEU A 163 7.95 -19.60 -10.31
C LEU A 163 7.04 -20.57 -9.53
N SER A 164 5.72 -20.42 -9.64
CA SER A 164 4.79 -21.32 -8.97
C SER A 164 4.74 -22.73 -9.59
N LEU A 165 5.08 -22.87 -10.89
CA LEU A 165 5.22 -24.15 -11.54
C LEU A 165 6.58 -24.78 -11.31
N TYR A 166 7.55 -24.04 -10.78
CA TYR A 166 8.93 -24.53 -10.60
C TYR A 166 9.03 -25.87 -9.86
N PRO A 167 8.28 -26.14 -8.76
CA PRO A 167 8.40 -27.43 -8.06
C PRO A 167 8.05 -28.65 -8.93
N ILE A 168 7.27 -28.48 -10.03
CA ILE A 168 6.88 -29.59 -10.92
C ILE A 168 8.09 -30.12 -11.73
N TYR A 169 9.03 -29.24 -12.07
CA TYR A 169 10.19 -29.57 -12.91
C TYR A 169 11.55 -29.33 -12.22
N ALA A 170 11.53 -29.12 -10.91
CA ALA A 170 12.72 -28.84 -10.11
C ALA A 170 13.76 -29.97 -10.20
N ASP A 171 13.32 -31.22 -10.35
CA ASP A 171 14.17 -32.41 -10.52
C ASP A 171 14.95 -32.45 -11.85
N LYS A 172 14.51 -31.66 -12.85
CA LYS A 172 15.14 -31.56 -14.18
C LYS A 172 16.07 -30.35 -14.33
N MET A 173 16.23 -29.57 -13.26
CA MET A 173 17.03 -28.37 -13.27
C MET A 173 18.52 -28.67 -12.99
N PRO A 174 19.46 -27.78 -13.42
CA PRO A 174 20.88 -27.91 -13.09
C PRO A 174 21.13 -27.91 -11.58
N ASP A 175 22.18 -28.59 -11.14
CA ASP A 175 22.52 -28.84 -9.72
C ASP A 175 22.39 -27.62 -8.78
N VAL A 176 22.74 -26.43 -9.24
CA VAL A 176 22.67 -25.19 -8.43
C VAL A 176 21.22 -24.80 -8.05
N VAL A 177 20.27 -25.18 -8.91
CA VAL A 177 18.83 -24.87 -8.76
C VAL A 177 17.99 -26.15 -8.80
N ALA A 178 18.59 -27.32 -8.66
CA ALA A 178 17.88 -28.58 -8.59
C ALA A 178 17.07 -28.68 -7.29
N GLY A 179 15.90 -29.29 -7.36
CA GLY A 179 15.03 -29.54 -6.21
C GLY A 179 14.28 -30.86 -6.33
N ILE A 180 13.43 -31.14 -5.40
CA ILE A 180 12.57 -32.33 -5.42
C ILE A 180 11.39 -32.02 -6.34
N GLY A 181 11.20 -32.87 -7.39
CA GLY A 181 10.05 -32.77 -8.28
C GLY A 181 8.76 -33.18 -7.55
N MET A 182 7.73 -32.35 -7.67
CA MET A 182 6.42 -32.59 -7.04
C MET A 182 5.32 -32.73 -8.09
N PRO A 183 4.36 -33.63 -7.91
CA PRO A 183 3.19 -33.69 -8.78
C PRO A 183 2.32 -32.44 -8.63
N ILE A 184 1.59 -32.07 -9.67
CA ILE A 184 0.84 -30.82 -9.74
C ILE A 184 -0.18 -30.64 -8.60
N HIS A 185 -0.75 -31.72 -8.09
CA HIS A 185 -1.71 -31.67 -6.97
C HIS A 185 -1.03 -31.31 -5.66
N ASP A 186 0.18 -31.81 -5.41
CA ASP A 186 0.98 -31.47 -4.22
C ASP A 186 1.48 -30.02 -4.30
N VAL A 187 1.87 -29.57 -5.50
CA VAL A 187 2.25 -28.16 -5.73
C VAL A 187 1.10 -27.22 -5.44
N ALA A 188 -0.12 -27.57 -5.84
CA ALA A 188 -1.30 -26.74 -5.54
C ALA A 188 -1.60 -26.68 -4.03
N ILE A 189 -1.48 -27.82 -3.35
CA ILE A 189 -1.64 -27.91 -1.89
C ILE A 189 -0.58 -27.06 -1.18
N PHE A 190 0.69 -27.24 -1.54
CA PHE A 190 1.80 -26.46 -1.03
C PHE A 190 1.59 -24.95 -1.18
N HIS A 191 1.11 -24.50 -2.35
CA HIS A 191 0.88 -23.07 -2.57
C HIS A 191 -0.32 -22.51 -1.82
N VAL A 192 -1.38 -23.30 -1.61
CA VAL A 192 -2.66 -22.79 -1.07
C VAL A 192 -2.85 -23.13 0.40
N LEU A 193 -2.31 -24.24 0.89
CA LEU A 193 -2.49 -24.70 2.26
C LEU A 193 -1.18 -24.68 3.07
N GLY A 194 -0.02 -24.64 2.39
CA GLY A 194 1.28 -24.63 3.04
C GLY A 194 1.63 -23.28 3.67
N GLU A 195 2.25 -23.36 4.84
CA GLU A 195 2.70 -22.16 5.58
C GLU A 195 3.93 -21.48 4.97
N GLU A 196 4.62 -22.12 4.04
CA GLU A 196 5.82 -21.57 3.38
C GLU A 196 5.53 -20.86 2.05
N SER A 197 4.28 -20.83 1.60
CA SER A 197 3.90 -20.22 0.33
C SER A 197 2.91 -19.05 0.54
N LEU A 198 1.69 -19.12 0.00
CA LEU A 198 0.73 -18.01 0.03
C LEU A 198 0.41 -17.57 1.46
N PHE A 199 0.10 -18.51 2.34
CA PHE A 199 -0.25 -18.25 3.75
C PHE A 199 0.96 -18.16 4.67
N GLY A 200 2.14 -18.07 4.10
CA GLY A 200 3.40 -17.94 4.82
C GLY A 200 3.66 -16.52 5.35
N VAL A 201 4.93 -16.30 5.66
CA VAL A 201 5.44 -15.08 6.32
C VAL A 201 4.97 -13.78 5.63
N ALA A 202 4.94 -13.75 4.29
CA ALA A 202 4.60 -12.54 3.55
C ALA A 202 3.13 -12.12 3.73
N LEU A 203 2.19 -13.05 3.61
CA LEU A 203 0.76 -12.76 3.81
C LEU A 203 0.43 -12.52 5.27
N ASN A 204 1.05 -13.26 6.18
CA ASN A 204 0.89 -13.05 7.62
C ASN A 204 1.37 -11.64 8.02
N SER A 205 2.56 -11.25 7.59
CA SER A 205 3.06 -9.87 7.82
C SER A 205 2.13 -8.81 7.21
N PHE A 206 1.60 -9.06 6.02
CA PHE A 206 0.64 -8.15 5.40
C PHE A 206 -0.63 -8.02 6.25
N ALA A 207 -1.24 -9.13 6.64
CA ALA A 207 -2.51 -9.16 7.34
C ALA A 207 -2.41 -8.63 8.79
N MET A 208 -1.30 -8.94 9.48
CA MET A 208 -1.10 -8.55 10.88
C MET A 208 -0.49 -7.16 11.05
N LEU A 209 0.33 -6.70 10.11
CA LEU A 209 1.08 -5.46 10.25
C LEU A 209 0.70 -4.42 9.19
N VAL A 210 0.91 -4.74 7.91
CA VAL A 210 0.81 -3.78 6.80
C VAL A 210 -0.60 -3.23 6.64
N PHE A 211 -1.62 -4.06 6.85
CA PHE A 211 -3.03 -3.66 6.72
C PHE A 211 -3.38 -2.47 7.62
N GLY A 212 -2.94 -2.48 8.88
CA GLY A 212 -3.14 -1.37 9.80
C GLY A 212 -2.46 -0.07 9.34
N PHE A 213 -1.25 -0.16 8.80
CA PHE A 213 -0.54 1.02 8.27
C PHE A 213 -1.18 1.58 7.00
N ILE A 214 -1.71 0.73 6.13
CA ILE A 214 -2.50 1.18 4.97
C ILE A 214 -3.73 1.95 5.45
N LEU A 215 -4.46 1.42 6.44
CA LEU A 215 -5.62 2.08 7.02
C LEU A 215 -5.25 3.45 7.61
N PHE A 216 -4.16 3.52 8.38
CA PHE A 216 -3.66 4.79 8.93
C PHE A 216 -3.30 5.79 7.82
N GLY A 217 -2.57 5.36 6.79
CA GLY A 217 -2.17 6.21 5.66
C GLY A 217 -3.39 6.77 4.90
N VAL A 218 -4.41 5.95 4.66
CA VAL A 218 -5.67 6.36 4.02
C VAL A 218 -6.43 7.34 4.92
N ALA A 219 -6.56 7.05 6.22
CA ALA A 219 -7.20 7.95 7.18
C ALA A 219 -6.50 9.31 7.21
N LEU A 220 -5.17 9.32 7.26
CA LEU A 220 -4.37 10.54 7.25
C LEU A 220 -4.59 11.39 6.00
N GLN A 221 -4.67 10.75 4.82
CA GLN A 221 -4.96 11.46 3.57
C GLN A 221 -6.35 12.10 3.55
N HIS A 222 -7.36 11.38 4.01
CA HIS A 222 -8.73 11.86 4.01
C HIS A 222 -9.04 12.88 5.10
N THR A 223 -8.25 12.94 6.17
CA THR A 223 -8.37 13.94 7.24
C THR A 223 -7.60 15.23 6.99
N GLY A 224 -6.92 15.36 5.83
CA GLY A 224 -6.19 16.59 5.48
C GLY A 224 -4.70 16.56 5.76
N GLY A 225 -4.13 15.40 6.15
CA GLY A 225 -2.69 15.27 6.38
C GLY A 225 -1.83 15.57 5.16
N GLY A 226 -2.30 15.23 3.94
CA GLY A 226 -1.60 15.55 2.70
C GLY A 226 -1.35 17.05 2.52
N PRO A 227 -2.39 17.87 2.43
CA PRO A 227 -2.28 19.33 2.39
C PRO A 227 -1.43 19.92 3.53
N PHE A 228 -1.57 19.41 4.74
CA PHE A 228 -0.76 19.87 5.88
C PHE A 228 0.74 19.68 5.64
N PHE A 229 1.21 18.48 5.27
CA PHE A 229 2.64 18.23 5.06
C PHE A 229 3.19 18.97 3.85
N ILE A 230 2.39 19.17 2.81
CA ILE A 230 2.77 19.98 1.66
C ILE A 230 2.91 21.46 2.06
N ASN A 231 1.97 22.02 2.79
CA ASN A 231 2.04 23.40 3.30
C ASN A 231 3.22 23.60 4.24
N LEU A 232 3.50 22.63 5.11
CA LEU A 232 4.68 22.63 5.97
C LEU A 232 5.98 22.68 5.14
N ALA A 233 6.07 21.87 4.09
CA ALA A 233 7.21 21.88 3.19
C ALA A 233 7.35 23.21 2.43
N PHE A 234 6.25 23.81 1.97
CA PHE A 234 6.26 25.14 1.34
C PHE A 234 6.73 26.24 2.30
N ALA A 235 6.23 26.24 3.54
CA ALA A 235 6.63 27.20 4.54
C ALA A 235 8.15 27.15 4.86
N MET A 236 8.72 25.94 4.86
CA MET A 236 10.15 25.73 5.19
C MET A 236 11.09 25.95 4.00
N LEU A 237 10.73 25.47 2.82
CA LEU A 237 11.66 25.34 1.69
C LEU A 237 11.25 26.12 0.44
N GLY A 238 10.01 26.59 0.33
CA GLY A 238 9.45 27.18 -0.88
C GLY A 238 10.21 28.40 -1.39
N HIS A 239 10.77 29.23 -0.52
CA HIS A 239 11.54 30.44 -0.86
C HIS A 239 12.97 30.18 -1.33
N LYS A 240 13.49 28.96 -1.12
CA LYS A 240 14.88 28.61 -1.49
C LYS A 240 15.00 28.39 -3.01
N ARG A 241 16.25 28.50 -3.52
CA ARG A 241 16.55 28.17 -4.93
C ARG A 241 16.03 26.77 -5.28
N GLY A 242 15.26 26.66 -6.37
CA GLY A 242 14.60 25.42 -6.73
C GLY A 242 13.55 24.95 -5.69
N GLY A 243 13.00 25.89 -4.92
CA GLY A 243 12.16 25.63 -3.76
C GLY A 243 11.01 24.69 -4.02
N ALA A 244 10.28 24.88 -5.13
CA ALA A 244 9.15 24.01 -5.47
C ALA A 244 9.53 22.52 -5.59
N ALA A 245 10.70 22.21 -6.18
CA ALA A 245 11.18 20.83 -6.29
C ALA A 245 11.69 20.29 -4.94
N LYS A 246 12.32 21.13 -4.12
CA LYS A 246 12.71 20.75 -2.75
C LYS A 246 11.51 20.49 -1.85
N VAL A 247 10.45 21.25 -2.03
CA VAL A 247 9.13 21.03 -1.38
C VAL A 247 8.58 19.66 -1.78
N ALA A 248 8.59 19.34 -3.08
CA ALA A 248 8.15 18.03 -3.55
C ALA A 248 8.92 16.89 -2.86
N VAL A 249 10.26 16.99 -2.77
CA VAL A 249 11.10 15.98 -2.11
C VAL A 249 10.77 15.84 -0.64
N PHE A 250 10.65 16.95 0.07
CA PHE A 250 10.39 16.92 1.51
C PHE A 250 8.97 16.44 1.84
N SER A 251 7.95 16.96 1.13
CA SER A 251 6.57 16.54 1.34
C SER A 251 6.34 15.08 0.95
N SER A 252 6.90 14.63 -0.18
CA SER A 252 6.82 13.23 -0.61
C SER A 252 7.58 12.29 0.34
N GLY A 253 8.71 12.73 0.91
CA GLY A 253 9.40 11.99 1.95
C GLY A 253 8.52 11.76 3.17
N LEU A 254 7.92 12.83 3.71
CA LEU A 254 7.01 12.74 4.86
C LEU A 254 5.76 11.92 4.55
N MET A 255 5.09 12.19 3.43
CA MET A 255 3.89 11.44 3.05
C MET A 255 4.21 9.98 2.72
N GLY A 256 5.33 9.72 2.04
CA GLY A 256 5.77 8.37 1.69
C GLY A 256 6.10 7.53 2.90
N SER A 257 6.72 8.14 3.93
CA SER A 257 7.00 7.46 5.20
C SER A 257 5.74 7.01 5.95
N MET A 258 4.57 7.54 5.59
CA MET A 258 3.28 7.21 6.21
C MET A 258 2.38 6.35 5.32
N SER A 259 2.40 6.59 4.00
CA SER A 259 1.54 5.87 3.05
C SER A 259 2.09 4.52 2.60
N GLY A 260 3.40 4.32 2.75
CA GLY A 260 4.09 3.08 2.41
C GLY A 260 4.06 2.70 0.92
N GLY A 261 3.46 3.53 0.04
CA GLY A 261 3.30 3.24 -1.38
C GLY A 261 3.69 4.40 -2.29
N PRO A 262 4.59 4.19 -3.29
CA PRO A 262 5.05 5.26 -4.16
C PRO A 262 3.94 5.81 -5.05
N ILE A 263 3.05 4.96 -5.57
CA ILE A 263 1.94 5.37 -6.46
C ILE A 263 0.96 6.26 -5.69
N THR A 264 0.55 5.84 -4.50
CA THR A 264 -0.35 6.62 -3.65
C THR A 264 0.25 7.98 -3.31
N ASN A 265 1.57 8.00 -3.03
CA ASN A 265 2.29 9.22 -2.73
C ASN A 265 2.31 10.19 -3.93
N VAL A 266 2.67 9.72 -5.14
CA VAL A 266 2.62 10.53 -6.37
C VAL A 266 1.20 11.09 -6.61
N LEU A 267 0.16 10.29 -6.41
CA LEU A 267 -1.23 10.72 -6.61
C LEU A 267 -1.67 11.78 -5.58
N THR A 268 -1.07 11.80 -4.41
CA THR A 268 -1.38 12.77 -3.34
C THR A 268 -0.59 14.07 -3.48
N THR A 269 0.72 13.98 -3.71
CA THR A 269 1.62 15.14 -3.73
C THR A 269 1.78 15.72 -5.13
N GLY A 270 1.79 14.89 -6.18
CA GLY A 270 2.03 15.29 -7.56
C GLY A 270 1.07 16.35 -8.11
N PRO A 271 -0.25 16.29 -7.86
CA PRO A 271 -1.18 17.32 -8.31
C PRO A 271 -0.86 18.74 -7.81
N LEU A 272 -0.16 18.87 -6.71
CA LEU A 272 0.26 20.16 -6.15
C LEU A 272 1.71 20.50 -6.48
N SER A 273 2.62 19.54 -6.34
CA SER A 273 4.06 19.75 -6.51
C SER A 273 4.47 19.95 -7.97
N ILE A 274 3.92 19.16 -8.91
CA ILE A 274 4.28 19.25 -10.34
C ILE A 274 3.89 20.60 -10.94
N PRO A 275 2.66 21.13 -10.78
CA PRO A 275 2.34 22.48 -11.22
C PRO A 275 3.20 23.57 -10.58
N ALA A 276 3.50 23.45 -9.27
CA ALA A 276 4.37 24.40 -8.57
C ALA A 276 5.81 24.39 -9.13
N MET A 277 6.38 23.24 -9.43
CA MET A 277 7.67 23.12 -10.11
C MET A 277 7.65 23.75 -11.50
N ARG A 278 6.60 23.53 -12.27
CA ARG A 278 6.45 24.11 -13.62
C ARG A 278 6.36 25.65 -13.58
N ARG A 279 5.62 26.21 -12.64
CA ARG A 279 5.53 27.68 -12.45
C ARG A 279 6.89 28.31 -12.14
N THR A 280 7.77 27.58 -11.47
CA THR A 280 9.13 28.02 -11.12
C THR A 280 10.18 27.72 -12.20
N GLY A 281 9.75 27.24 -13.38
CA GLY A 281 10.60 27.07 -14.57
C GLY A 281 11.21 25.69 -14.77
N PHE A 282 10.81 24.70 -13.98
CA PHE A 282 11.23 23.31 -14.25
C PHE A 282 10.53 22.74 -15.49
N SER A 283 11.28 21.98 -16.30
CA SER A 283 10.71 21.27 -17.45
C SER A 283 9.71 20.19 -17.01
N ARG A 284 8.73 19.85 -17.88
CA ARG A 284 7.70 18.82 -17.59
C ARG A 284 8.32 17.50 -17.18
N GLY A 285 9.27 16.99 -17.97
CA GLY A 285 9.93 15.71 -17.71
C GLY A 285 10.74 15.71 -16.41
N TYR A 286 11.44 16.82 -16.11
CA TYR A 286 12.22 16.93 -14.87
C TYR A 286 11.31 17.00 -13.64
N ALA A 287 10.22 17.77 -13.68
CA ALA A 287 9.26 17.86 -12.57
C ALA A 287 8.60 16.50 -12.29
N ALA A 288 8.18 15.77 -13.33
CA ALA A 288 7.64 14.41 -13.18
C ALA A 288 8.69 13.44 -12.62
N GLY A 289 9.95 13.53 -13.08
CA GLY A 289 11.05 12.71 -12.57
C GLY A 289 11.34 12.96 -11.10
N VAL A 290 11.40 14.24 -10.68
CA VAL A 290 11.58 14.61 -9.26
C VAL A 290 10.48 14.03 -8.39
N GLU A 291 9.21 14.17 -8.81
CA GLU A 291 8.08 13.65 -8.06
C GLU A 291 8.11 12.12 -7.95
N ALA A 292 8.39 11.44 -9.06
CA ALA A 292 8.51 9.97 -9.08
C ALA A 292 9.66 9.47 -8.17
N CYS A 293 10.82 10.10 -8.24
CA CYS A 293 11.96 9.75 -7.38
C CYS A 293 11.66 10.06 -5.91
N ALA A 294 11.11 11.23 -5.60
CA ALA A 294 10.77 11.61 -4.23
C ALA A 294 9.76 10.65 -3.59
N SER A 295 8.72 10.30 -4.35
CA SER A 295 7.69 9.37 -3.90
C SER A 295 8.20 7.94 -3.73
N THR A 296 9.12 7.50 -4.59
CA THR A 296 9.79 6.20 -4.46
C THR A 296 10.69 6.16 -3.23
N GLY A 297 11.46 7.23 -2.99
CA GLY A 297 12.30 7.35 -1.79
C GLY A 297 11.50 7.35 -0.49
N GLY A 298 10.29 7.89 -0.50
CA GLY A 298 9.41 7.92 0.66
C GLY A 298 9.10 6.53 1.24
N VAL A 299 9.06 5.50 0.40
CA VAL A 299 8.84 4.11 0.83
C VAL A 299 9.99 3.55 1.68
N MET A 300 11.19 4.12 1.53
CA MET A 300 12.37 3.74 2.33
C MET A 300 12.49 4.55 3.63
N MET A 301 11.70 5.62 3.78
CA MET A 301 11.86 6.56 4.89
C MET A 301 11.16 6.06 6.15
N PRO A 302 11.88 5.89 7.29
CA PRO A 302 11.27 5.59 8.57
C PRO A 302 10.31 6.71 9.02
N PRO A 303 9.33 6.43 9.90
CA PRO A 303 9.21 5.22 10.72
C PRO A 303 8.34 4.10 10.12
N ILE A 304 7.50 4.33 9.09
CA ILE A 304 6.56 3.29 8.63
C ILE A 304 7.15 2.50 7.44
N MET A 305 7.76 3.21 6.48
CA MET A 305 8.33 2.60 5.28
C MET A 305 7.28 1.87 4.41
N GLY A 306 7.71 1.06 3.45
CA GLY A 306 6.83 0.21 2.65
C GLY A 306 6.62 -1.18 3.28
N ALA A 307 5.63 -1.92 2.76
CA ALA A 307 5.28 -3.27 3.19
C ALA A 307 6.49 -4.23 3.24
N THR A 308 7.46 -4.05 2.33
CA THR A 308 8.67 -4.89 2.26
C THR A 308 9.52 -4.84 3.51
N ALA A 309 9.50 -3.74 4.27
CA ALA A 309 10.28 -3.64 5.50
C ALA A 309 9.71 -4.56 6.62
N PHE A 310 8.40 -4.69 6.69
CA PHE A 310 7.75 -5.61 7.62
C PHE A 310 8.01 -7.07 7.23
N VAL A 311 7.89 -7.37 5.93
CA VAL A 311 8.22 -8.69 5.40
C VAL A 311 9.69 -9.04 5.68
N MET A 312 10.61 -8.08 5.49
CA MET A 312 12.03 -8.27 5.81
C MET A 312 12.25 -8.57 7.31
N ALA A 313 11.60 -7.82 8.20
CA ALA A 313 11.69 -8.06 9.64
C ALA A 313 11.23 -9.48 10.01
N SER A 314 10.12 -9.92 9.43
CA SER A 314 9.56 -11.25 9.66
C SER A 314 10.47 -12.37 9.11
N PHE A 315 11.02 -12.22 7.91
CA PHE A 315 11.95 -13.22 7.34
C PHE A 315 13.28 -13.31 8.10
N LEU A 316 13.78 -12.20 8.62
CA LEU A 316 15.01 -12.16 9.40
C LEU A 316 14.80 -12.55 10.87
N GLY A 317 13.55 -12.64 11.35
CA GLY A 317 13.23 -12.91 12.74
C GLY A 317 13.70 -11.81 13.70
N ILE A 318 13.78 -10.56 13.25
CA ILE A 318 14.21 -9.39 14.04
C ILE A 318 13.09 -8.36 14.16
N SER A 319 13.19 -7.47 15.16
CA SER A 319 12.19 -6.44 15.34
C SER A 319 12.16 -5.47 14.16
N TYR A 320 10.97 -4.99 13.81
CA TYR A 320 10.80 -3.95 12.80
C TYR A 320 11.61 -2.69 13.10
N VAL A 321 11.74 -2.33 14.37
CA VAL A 321 12.53 -1.16 14.80
C VAL A 321 13.98 -1.27 14.36
N THR A 322 14.57 -2.47 14.39
CA THR A 322 15.94 -2.71 13.91
C THR A 322 16.06 -2.40 12.43
N ILE A 323 15.08 -2.83 11.62
CA ILE A 323 15.03 -2.50 10.18
C ILE A 323 14.85 -1.00 9.98
N ALA A 324 13.95 -0.36 10.74
CA ALA A 324 13.69 1.08 10.63
C ALA A 324 14.95 1.90 10.96
N VAL A 325 15.69 1.56 12.01
CA VAL A 325 16.96 2.22 12.36
C VAL A 325 18.01 2.01 11.27
N ALA A 326 18.14 0.80 10.75
CA ALA A 326 19.07 0.51 9.65
C ALA A 326 18.74 1.31 8.37
N ALA A 327 17.45 1.58 8.12
CA ALA A 327 16.98 2.33 6.96
C ALA A 327 17.25 3.86 7.06
N ILE A 328 17.54 4.41 8.24
CA ILE A 328 17.78 5.87 8.42
C ILE A 328 18.92 6.35 7.50
N VAL A 329 20.04 5.65 7.51
CA VAL A 329 21.24 6.07 6.74
C VAL A 329 21.00 6.03 5.23
N PRO A 330 20.53 4.92 4.63
CA PRO A 330 20.25 4.88 3.19
C PRO A 330 19.15 5.86 2.78
N SER A 331 18.11 6.04 3.59
CA SER A 331 17.06 7.03 3.31
C SER A 331 17.59 8.44 3.31
N PHE A 332 18.39 8.81 4.32
CA PHE A 332 19.01 10.12 4.40
C PHE A 332 19.91 10.38 3.17
N LEU A 333 20.75 9.43 2.81
CA LEU A 333 21.63 9.55 1.64
C LEU A 333 20.86 9.69 0.34
N TYR A 334 19.77 8.96 0.19
CA TYR A 334 18.89 9.05 -0.97
C TYR A 334 18.28 10.45 -1.11
N PHE A 335 17.64 10.96 -0.06
CA PHE A 335 17.01 12.28 -0.08
C PHE A 335 18.04 13.41 -0.16
N PHE A 336 19.18 13.26 0.48
CA PHE A 336 20.30 14.20 0.37
C PHE A 336 20.82 14.28 -1.07
N GLY A 337 21.06 13.13 -1.73
CA GLY A 337 21.47 13.08 -3.12
C GLY A 337 20.47 13.74 -4.05
N LEU A 338 19.18 13.44 -3.88
CA LEU A 338 18.10 14.04 -4.66
C LEU A 338 18.00 15.57 -4.44
N TYR A 339 18.13 16.01 -3.19
CA TYR A 339 18.13 17.44 -2.84
C TYR A 339 19.30 18.19 -3.49
N MET A 340 20.52 17.61 -3.45
CA MET A 340 21.72 18.20 -4.05
C MET A 340 21.63 18.25 -5.58
N GLN A 341 21.11 17.20 -6.21
CA GLN A 341 20.89 17.16 -7.65
C GLN A 341 19.90 18.24 -8.10
N ILE A 342 18.81 18.44 -7.36
CA ILE A 342 17.82 19.50 -7.61
C ILE A 342 18.44 20.87 -7.44
N ASP A 343 19.25 21.07 -6.40
CA ASP A 343 19.92 22.36 -6.16
C ASP A 343 20.89 22.72 -7.27
N ALA A 344 21.71 21.74 -7.71
CA ALA A 344 22.62 21.90 -8.84
C ALA A 344 21.88 22.20 -10.16
N TYR A 345 20.79 21.48 -10.43
CA TYR A 345 19.95 21.74 -11.61
C TYR A 345 19.33 23.14 -11.58
N ALA A 346 18.79 23.56 -10.43
CA ALA A 346 18.21 24.88 -10.26
C ALA A 346 19.26 25.99 -10.40
N ALA A 347 20.48 25.78 -9.86
CA ALA A 347 21.59 26.70 -10.03
C ALA A 347 21.97 26.89 -11.50
N ARG A 348 22.13 25.77 -12.23
CA ARG A 348 22.51 25.77 -13.65
C ARG A 348 21.51 26.48 -14.54
N ASN A 349 20.22 26.35 -14.22
CA ASN A 349 19.12 26.90 -15.00
C ASN A 349 18.59 28.25 -14.45
N GLY A 350 19.22 28.84 -13.43
CA GLY A 350 18.82 30.11 -12.84
C GLY A 350 17.43 30.09 -12.17
N LEU A 351 16.93 28.91 -11.74
CA LEU A 351 15.60 28.73 -11.17
C LEU A 351 15.57 29.30 -9.73
N LYS A 352 14.60 30.18 -9.49
CA LYS A 352 14.39 30.82 -8.19
C LYS A 352 13.37 30.05 -7.36
N GLY A 353 13.24 30.41 -6.07
CA GLY A 353 12.15 29.98 -5.23
C GLY A 353 10.88 30.79 -5.47
N LEU A 354 9.80 30.39 -4.81
CA LEU A 354 8.54 31.15 -4.80
C LEU A 354 8.71 32.44 -3.94
N PRO A 355 8.00 33.51 -4.29
CA PRO A 355 7.92 34.72 -3.45
C PRO A 355 7.44 34.41 -2.03
N LYS A 356 7.98 35.08 -1.03
CA LYS A 356 7.65 34.81 0.39
C LYS A 356 6.19 35.13 0.74
N ASP A 357 5.60 36.06 0.05
CA ASP A 357 4.21 36.51 0.16
C ASP A 357 3.20 35.49 -0.36
N GLU A 358 3.63 34.59 -1.24
CA GLU A 358 2.81 33.46 -1.72
C GLU A 358 2.91 32.21 -0.83
N LEU A 359 3.79 32.21 0.19
CA LEU A 359 4.05 31.06 1.01
C LEU A 359 3.28 31.10 2.35
N PRO A 360 2.74 29.95 2.80
CA PRO A 360 2.09 29.90 4.10
C PRO A 360 3.08 30.20 5.23
N SER A 361 2.64 30.86 6.30
CA SER A 361 3.47 31.06 7.48
C SER A 361 3.59 29.79 8.31
N LEU A 362 4.80 29.49 8.82
CA LEU A 362 5.01 28.32 9.68
C LEU A 362 4.05 28.28 10.87
N GLY A 363 3.83 29.44 11.53
CA GLY A 363 2.95 29.53 12.69
C GLY A 363 1.51 29.15 12.38
N GLN A 364 1.01 29.56 11.20
CA GLN A 364 -0.33 29.23 10.76
C GLN A 364 -0.46 27.74 10.44
N VAL A 365 0.50 27.17 9.72
CA VAL A 365 0.51 25.73 9.39
C VAL A 365 0.53 24.89 10.66
N PHE A 366 1.37 25.22 11.63
CA PHE A 366 1.39 24.52 12.90
C PHE A 366 0.08 24.66 13.69
N LYS A 367 -0.52 25.84 13.70
CA LYS A 367 -1.80 26.08 14.40
C LYS A 367 -2.93 25.23 13.83
N GLU A 368 -2.95 25.04 12.50
CA GLU A 368 -4.00 24.31 11.80
C GLU A 368 -3.80 22.78 11.82
N GLY A 369 -2.57 22.29 11.98
CA GLY A 369 -2.29 20.88 11.82
C GLY A 369 -1.34 20.23 12.84
N TRP A 370 -1.15 20.84 14.01
CA TRP A 370 -0.27 20.30 15.07
C TRP A 370 -0.62 18.86 15.46
N TYR A 371 -1.90 18.50 15.38
CA TYR A 371 -2.38 17.17 15.75
C TYR A 371 -1.87 16.07 14.82
N PHE A 372 -1.59 16.36 13.55
CA PHE A 372 -0.95 15.39 12.65
C PHE A 372 0.44 15.00 13.16
N ILE A 373 1.21 15.99 13.64
CA ILE A 373 2.53 15.74 14.24
C ILE A 373 2.39 14.97 15.55
N ALA A 374 1.40 15.30 16.38
CA ALA A 374 1.15 14.60 17.63
C ALA A 374 0.78 13.13 17.41
N VAL A 375 -0.12 12.85 16.45
CA VAL A 375 -0.50 11.48 16.11
C VAL A 375 0.67 10.70 15.50
N PHE A 376 1.49 11.35 14.69
CA PHE A 376 2.70 10.74 14.13
C PHE A 376 3.75 10.45 15.21
N ALA A 377 3.93 11.35 16.16
CA ALA A 377 4.79 11.15 17.33
C ALA A 377 4.28 9.99 18.21
N LEU A 378 2.96 9.91 18.43
CA LEU A 378 2.34 8.79 19.16
C LEU A 378 2.62 7.46 18.45
N LEU A 379 2.40 7.40 17.13
CA LEU A 379 2.68 6.20 16.33
C LEU A 379 4.15 5.79 16.45
N THR A 380 5.07 6.74 16.27
CA THR A 380 6.51 6.47 16.39
C THR A 380 6.89 6.01 17.79
N PHE A 381 6.32 6.64 18.84
CA PHE A 381 6.52 6.22 20.21
C PHE A 381 6.05 4.78 20.47
N MET A 382 4.87 4.42 19.98
CA MET A 382 4.34 3.06 20.11
C MET A 382 5.20 2.03 19.37
N LEU A 383 5.72 2.39 18.19
CA LEU A 383 6.61 1.52 17.41
C LEU A 383 7.96 1.32 18.12
N VAL A 384 8.62 2.42 18.49
CA VAL A 384 10.02 2.37 18.96
C VAL A 384 10.12 1.94 20.44
N TYR A 385 9.30 2.50 21.31
CA TYR A 385 9.41 2.24 22.75
C TYR A 385 8.52 1.12 23.24
N MET A 386 7.28 1.05 22.72
CA MET A 386 6.35 0.00 23.17
C MET A 386 6.47 -1.28 22.34
N GLN A 387 7.16 -1.25 21.21
CA GLN A 387 7.32 -2.39 20.26
C GLN A 387 5.97 -3.04 19.87
N ARG A 388 4.92 -2.23 19.77
CA ARG A 388 3.56 -2.67 19.45
C ARG A 388 3.24 -2.41 17.98
N GLU A 389 3.96 -3.05 17.09
CA GLU A 389 3.92 -2.83 15.63
C GLU A 389 2.51 -3.07 15.06
N ALA A 390 1.82 -4.12 15.49
CA ALA A 390 0.51 -4.47 14.98
C ALA A 390 -0.61 -3.54 15.45
N THR A 391 -0.59 -3.10 16.73
CA THR A 391 -1.66 -2.30 17.32
C THR A 391 -1.49 -0.79 17.12
N ALA A 392 -0.25 -0.31 16.97
CA ALA A 392 0.09 1.11 16.86
C ALA A 392 -0.69 1.85 15.76
N PRO A 393 -0.78 1.35 14.51
CA PRO A 393 -1.47 2.05 13.44
C PRO A 393 -2.98 2.17 13.69
N PHE A 394 -3.62 1.18 14.32
CA PHE A 394 -5.05 1.24 14.64
C PHE A 394 -5.33 2.27 15.73
N ILE A 395 -4.50 2.32 16.78
CA ILE A 395 -4.64 3.31 17.86
C ILE A 395 -4.39 4.73 17.31
N ALA A 396 -3.35 4.91 16.49
CA ALA A 396 -3.07 6.19 15.85
C ALA A 396 -4.21 6.62 14.92
N THR A 397 -4.80 5.69 14.16
CA THR A 397 -5.98 5.97 13.32
C THR A 397 -7.17 6.39 14.16
N GLY A 398 -7.46 5.67 15.24
CA GLY A 398 -8.54 6.02 16.16
C GLY A 398 -8.36 7.41 16.76
N CYS A 399 -7.17 7.74 17.28
CA CYS A 399 -6.84 9.05 17.79
C CYS A 399 -7.00 10.15 16.72
N LEU A 400 -6.51 9.90 15.50
CA LEU A 400 -6.64 10.85 14.39
C LEU A 400 -8.09 11.14 14.03
N LEU A 401 -8.93 10.10 13.92
CA LEU A 401 -10.34 10.25 13.59
C LEU A 401 -11.11 10.97 14.71
N ILE A 402 -10.81 10.67 15.98
CA ILE A 402 -11.42 11.36 17.13
C ILE A 402 -11.04 12.85 17.12
N ILE A 403 -9.76 13.17 17.02
CA ILE A 403 -9.31 14.57 17.03
C ILE A 403 -9.93 15.34 15.86
N ASN A 404 -9.97 14.74 14.67
CA ASN A 404 -10.52 15.38 13.47
C ASN A 404 -12.03 15.70 13.56
N GLN A 405 -12.77 15.12 14.54
CA GLN A 405 -14.17 15.50 14.79
C GLN A 405 -14.30 16.81 15.58
N PHE A 406 -13.23 17.23 16.26
CA PHE A 406 -13.24 18.39 17.12
C PHE A 406 -12.47 19.58 16.53
N THR A 407 -11.78 19.37 15.41
CA THR A 407 -11.03 20.39 14.68
C THR A 407 -11.64 20.68 13.30
#